data_7cecc85ab0bc2c37222f7efbc25ad38b
#
_entry.id   7cecc85ab0bc2c37222f7efbc25ad38b
#
_cell.length_a   1.000
_cell.length_b   1.000
_cell.length_c   1.000
_cell.angle_alpha   90.00
_cell.angle_beta   90.00
_cell.angle_gamma   90.00
#
_symmetry.space_group_name_H-M   'P 1'
#
loop_
_entity.id
_entity.type
_entity.pdbx_description
1 polymer ?
#
loop_
_entity_poly.entity_id
_entity_poly.type
_entity_poly.pdbx_seq_one_letter_code
_entity_poly.pdbx_strand_id
1 'polypeptide(L)'
;MRMPCRLALALLLCFAGPACFAASGPVRVLSVDGAIGPASADYLVRGIERAAEDGAQLVVLELDTPGGLDASMRRIVKAILASQVPVAGFVAPSGARAASAGTYILYACHIAAMAPGTNLGAATPVRLGTPDKPAEKPPARDAGPMARKQVNDAAAYIRGLAQLRGRNAEWAERAVREAVSLAAHEAAAQKVIDLQ
;
A
#
# COMPACT_ATOMS: atom_id res chain seq x y z
N MET A 1 4.65 61.77 29.90
CA MET A 1 3.69 60.90 29.21
C MET A 1 4.02 59.45 29.60
N ARG A 2 3.34 58.92 30.62
CA ARG A 2 3.61 57.54 31.16
C ARG A 2 2.62 56.59 30.50
N MET A 3 3.10 55.75 29.54
CA MET A 3 2.30 54.68 28.98
C MET A 3 1.94 53.66 30.07
N PRO A 4 0.69 53.27 30.22
CA PRO A 4 0.26 52.39 31.30
C PRO A 4 0.83 50.98 31.04
N CYS A 5 1.53 50.46 32.04
CA CYS A 5 2.15 49.15 32.12
C CYS A 5 1.22 47.96 31.77
N ARG A 6 -0.08 48.20 31.71
CA ARG A 6 -1.15 47.21 31.36
C ARG A 6 -1.18 46.84 29.86
N LEU A 7 -0.73 47.76 28.97
CA LEU A 7 -0.72 47.50 27.52
C LEU A 7 0.47 46.61 27.11
N ALA A 8 1.60 46.77 27.79
CA ALA A 8 2.79 45.93 27.55
C ALA A 8 2.60 44.48 27.98
N LEU A 9 1.82 44.23 29.06
CA LEU A 9 1.53 42.87 29.55
C LEU A 9 0.53 42.14 28.64
N ALA A 10 -0.43 42.83 28.01
CA ALA A 10 -1.37 42.24 27.06
C ALA A 10 -0.69 41.84 25.73
N LEU A 11 0.34 42.60 25.28
CA LEU A 11 1.09 42.22 24.09
C LEU A 11 1.99 40.98 24.28
N LEU A 12 2.47 40.74 25.52
CA LEU A 12 3.34 39.58 25.81
C LEU A 12 2.56 38.25 25.85
N LEU A 13 1.25 38.28 26.18
CA LEU A 13 0.39 37.09 26.20
C LEU A 13 -0.07 36.62 24.81
N CYS A 14 -0.02 37.47 23.78
CA CYS A 14 -0.40 37.07 22.41
C CYS A 14 0.66 36.24 21.67
N PHE A 15 1.88 36.10 22.20
CA PHE A 15 2.94 35.30 21.59
C PHE A 15 3.08 33.89 22.18
N ALA A 16 2.27 33.52 23.18
CA ALA A 16 2.14 32.14 23.64
C ALA A 16 1.21 31.38 22.69
N GLY A 17 1.60 31.25 21.42
CA GLY A 17 0.96 30.29 20.53
C GLY A 17 1.02 28.89 21.15
N PRO A 18 -0.01 28.03 20.98
CA PRO A 18 0.06 26.65 21.45
C PRO A 18 1.28 26.02 20.77
N ALA A 19 2.29 25.66 21.58
CA ALA A 19 3.36 24.80 21.10
C ALA A 19 2.70 23.49 20.65
N CYS A 20 2.54 23.32 19.34
CA CYS A 20 2.06 22.09 18.74
C CYS A 20 3.17 21.05 18.97
N PHE A 21 3.14 20.39 20.13
CA PHE A 21 3.94 19.21 20.37
C PHE A 21 3.42 18.17 19.38
N ALA A 22 4.15 17.97 18.28
CA ALA A 22 3.93 16.82 17.43
C ALA A 22 4.12 15.59 18.35
N ALA A 23 3.03 14.86 18.57
CA ALA A 23 3.09 13.63 19.35
C ALA A 23 4.06 12.69 18.63
N SER A 24 5.26 12.52 19.17
CA SER A 24 6.28 11.62 18.64
C SER A 24 5.95 10.18 19.08
N GLY A 25 4.90 9.59 18.48
CA GLY A 25 4.60 8.18 18.66
C GLY A 25 5.65 7.29 17.96
N PRO A 26 5.78 6.02 18.35
CA PRO A 26 6.70 5.10 17.69
C PRO A 26 6.30 4.87 16.22
N VAL A 27 7.29 4.50 15.38
CA VAL A 27 7.05 3.92 14.06
C VAL A 27 7.05 2.41 14.21
N ARG A 28 5.99 1.76 13.76
CA ARG A 28 5.88 0.30 13.77
C ARG A 28 6.26 -0.25 12.41
N VAL A 29 7.30 -1.07 12.34
CA VAL A 29 7.71 -1.78 11.12
C VAL A 29 7.20 -3.21 11.17
N LEU A 30 6.54 -3.65 10.11
CA LEU A 30 6.02 -5.01 9.93
C LEU A 30 6.56 -5.54 8.61
N SER A 31 7.41 -6.56 8.65
CA SER A 31 8.08 -7.11 7.47
C SER A 31 7.40 -8.39 7.00
N VAL A 32 7.19 -8.51 5.71
CA VAL A 32 6.71 -9.72 5.03
C VAL A 32 7.69 -10.08 3.93
N ASP A 33 8.35 -11.23 4.09
CA ASP A 33 9.19 -11.87 3.10
C ASP A 33 8.55 -13.21 2.72
N GLY A 34 8.07 -13.31 1.48
CA GLY A 34 7.43 -14.50 0.94
C GLY A 34 5.93 -14.36 0.64
N ALA A 35 5.24 -15.49 0.59
CA ALA A 35 3.86 -15.55 0.10
C ALA A 35 2.83 -14.93 1.07
N ILE A 36 1.86 -14.21 0.50
CA ILE A 36 0.70 -13.70 1.24
C ILE A 36 -0.29 -14.84 1.52
N GLY A 37 -0.28 -15.30 2.76
CA GLY A 37 -1.13 -16.40 3.25
C GLY A 37 -1.91 -16.01 4.51
N PRO A 38 -2.63 -16.96 5.12
CA PRO A 38 -3.40 -16.70 6.34
C PRO A 38 -2.53 -16.18 7.51
N ALA A 39 -1.33 -16.75 7.68
CA ALA A 39 -0.43 -16.37 8.77
C ALA A 39 0.14 -14.95 8.59
N SER A 40 0.63 -14.60 7.38
CA SER A 40 1.10 -13.24 7.09
C SER A 40 -0.04 -12.22 7.18
N ALA A 41 -1.25 -12.57 6.75
CA ALA A 41 -2.41 -11.69 6.88
C ALA A 41 -2.76 -11.45 8.35
N ASP A 42 -2.77 -12.47 9.19
CA ASP A 42 -3.04 -12.36 10.61
C ASP A 42 -1.97 -11.51 11.33
N TYR A 43 -0.70 -11.72 11.00
CA TYR A 43 0.42 -10.94 11.51
C TYR A 43 0.28 -9.44 11.17
N LEU A 44 0.01 -9.10 9.90
CA LEU A 44 -0.12 -7.72 9.47
C LEU A 44 -1.37 -7.04 10.06
N VAL A 45 -2.52 -7.72 10.06
CA VAL A 45 -3.77 -7.17 10.62
C VAL A 45 -3.58 -6.82 12.09
N ARG A 46 -3.10 -7.78 12.90
CA ARG A 46 -2.84 -7.53 14.34
C ARG A 46 -1.74 -6.48 14.56
N GLY A 47 -0.73 -6.45 13.69
CA GLY A 47 0.32 -5.44 13.78
C GLY A 47 -0.21 -4.02 13.56
N ILE A 48 -1.11 -3.82 12.59
CA ILE A 48 -1.77 -2.55 12.32
C ILE A 48 -2.70 -2.15 13.48
N GLU A 49 -3.50 -3.08 14.01
CA GLU A 49 -4.40 -2.85 15.15
C GLU A 49 -3.62 -2.44 16.41
N ARG A 50 -2.56 -3.17 16.76
CA ARG A 50 -1.68 -2.85 17.90
C ARG A 50 -0.96 -1.51 17.74
N ALA A 51 -0.60 -1.14 16.50
CA ALA A 51 0.02 0.17 16.28
C ALA A 51 -0.92 1.32 16.69
N ALA A 52 -2.23 1.19 16.45
CA ALA A 52 -3.22 2.18 16.91
C ALA A 52 -3.33 2.19 18.44
N GLU A 53 -3.38 1.02 19.09
CA GLU A 53 -3.42 0.87 20.55
C GLU A 53 -2.18 1.46 21.23
N ASP A 54 -1.00 1.27 20.63
CA ASP A 54 0.30 1.76 21.12
C ASP A 54 0.53 3.26 20.82
N GLY A 55 -0.41 3.95 20.15
CA GLY A 55 -0.27 5.35 19.77
C GLY A 55 0.84 5.60 18.74
N ALA A 56 1.07 4.64 17.84
CA ALA A 56 2.07 4.80 16.78
C ALA A 56 1.70 5.95 15.83
N GLN A 57 2.70 6.68 15.35
CA GLN A 57 2.49 7.74 14.36
C GLN A 57 2.49 7.24 12.92
N LEU A 58 3.07 6.05 12.67
CA LEU A 58 3.18 5.44 11.35
C LEU A 58 3.35 3.93 11.49
N VAL A 59 2.71 3.18 10.59
CA VAL A 59 3.03 1.77 10.31
C VAL A 59 3.75 1.68 8.99
N VAL A 60 4.88 0.99 8.93
CA VAL A 60 5.60 0.66 7.69
C VAL A 60 5.42 -0.83 7.42
N LEU A 61 4.84 -1.15 6.27
CA LEU A 61 4.79 -2.52 5.76
C LEU A 61 5.95 -2.72 4.80
N GLU A 62 7.02 -3.36 5.25
CA GLU A 62 8.13 -3.76 4.40
C GLU A 62 7.76 -5.04 3.64
N LEU A 63 7.83 -4.98 2.31
CA LEU A 63 7.27 -6.00 1.43
C LEU A 63 8.32 -6.57 0.49
N ASP A 64 8.52 -7.89 0.57
CA ASP A 64 9.12 -8.71 -0.49
C ASP A 64 8.22 -9.93 -0.72
N THR A 65 7.38 -9.89 -1.75
CA THR A 65 6.37 -10.93 -1.97
C THR A 65 6.15 -11.24 -3.45
N PRO A 66 6.08 -12.54 -3.80
CA PRO A 66 5.63 -12.97 -5.12
C PRO A 66 4.10 -12.87 -5.28
N GLY A 67 3.37 -12.53 -4.21
CA GLY A 67 1.91 -12.55 -4.15
C GLY A 67 1.37 -13.62 -3.22
N GLY A 68 0.13 -14.07 -3.44
CA GLY A 68 -0.48 -15.11 -2.63
C GLY A 68 -2.01 -15.14 -2.72
N LEU A 69 -2.67 -15.57 -1.66
CA LEU A 69 -4.11 -15.82 -1.63
C LEU A 69 -4.92 -14.51 -1.66
N ASP A 70 -5.91 -14.42 -2.55
CA ASP A 70 -6.83 -13.28 -2.67
C ASP A 70 -7.53 -12.97 -1.34
N ALA A 71 -8.04 -13.99 -0.65
CA ALA A 71 -8.73 -13.79 0.64
C ALA A 71 -7.81 -13.17 1.71
N SER A 72 -6.53 -13.56 1.76
CA SER A 72 -5.53 -13.01 2.67
C SER A 72 -5.17 -11.58 2.30
N MET A 73 -4.94 -11.30 1.03
CA MET A 73 -4.70 -9.96 0.49
C MET A 73 -5.86 -9.02 0.83
N ARG A 74 -7.12 -9.41 0.59
CA ARG A 74 -8.30 -8.59 0.91
C ARG A 74 -8.45 -8.32 2.41
N ARG A 75 -8.07 -9.25 3.29
CA ARG A 75 -8.04 -9.01 4.74
C ARG A 75 -7.05 -7.91 5.10
N ILE A 76 -5.83 -7.97 4.54
CA ILE A 76 -4.78 -6.95 4.76
C ILE A 76 -5.25 -5.59 4.24
N VAL A 77 -5.76 -5.53 3.02
CA VAL A 77 -6.28 -4.29 2.42
C VAL A 77 -7.38 -3.67 3.28
N LYS A 78 -8.33 -4.47 3.78
CA LYS A 78 -9.38 -3.98 4.69
C LYS A 78 -8.80 -3.38 5.97
N ALA A 79 -7.79 -4.00 6.57
CA ALA A 79 -7.12 -3.48 7.77
C ALA A 79 -6.39 -2.16 7.48
N ILE A 80 -5.70 -2.04 6.34
CA ILE A 80 -5.06 -0.79 5.92
C ILE A 80 -6.08 0.33 5.74
N LEU A 81 -7.21 0.04 5.07
CA LEU A 81 -8.25 1.04 4.81
C LEU A 81 -8.99 1.48 6.09
N ALA A 82 -9.09 0.61 7.09
CA ALA A 82 -9.71 0.89 8.38
C ALA A 82 -8.75 1.46 9.43
N SER A 83 -7.45 1.51 9.12
CA SER A 83 -6.41 1.94 10.07
C SER A 83 -6.57 3.40 10.45
N GLN A 84 -6.51 3.69 11.76
CA GLN A 84 -6.46 5.04 12.31
C GLN A 84 -5.04 5.64 12.26
N VAL A 85 -4.03 4.81 12.05
CA VAL A 85 -2.63 5.19 11.90
C VAL A 85 -2.28 5.15 10.42
N PRO A 86 -1.57 6.15 9.86
CA PRO A 86 -1.09 6.08 8.50
C PRO A 86 -0.27 4.81 8.25
N VAL A 87 -0.49 4.16 7.11
CA VAL A 87 0.24 2.95 6.72
C VAL A 87 1.04 3.25 5.47
N ALA A 88 2.36 3.11 5.53
CA ALA A 88 3.27 3.18 4.39
C ALA A 88 3.62 1.76 3.93
N GLY A 89 3.43 1.46 2.66
CA GLY A 89 3.96 0.26 2.03
C GLY A 89 5.34 0.57 1.45
N PHE A 90 6.33 -0.24 1.77
CA PHE A 90 7.69 -0.07 1.29
C PHE A 90 8.20 -1.37 0.69
N VAL A 91 8.42 -1.37 -0.62
CA VAL A 91 9.01 -2.53 -1.30
C VAL A 91 10.52 -2.49 -1.09
N ALA A 92 11.02 -3.36 -0.24
CA ALA A 92 12.41 -3.40 0.20
C ALA A 92 12.79 -4.82 0.68
N PRO A 93 14.09 -5.11 0.79
CA PRO A 93 15.26 -4.33 0.36
C PRO A 93 15.42 -4.24 -1.17
N SER A 94 16.51 -3.64 -1.65
CA SER A 94 16.85 -3.68 -3.10
C SER A 94 16.86 -5.13 -3.61
N GLY A 95 16.20 -5.37 -4.74
CA GLY A 95 15.95 -6.72 -5.26
C GLY A 95 14.60 -7.33 -4.86
N ALA A 96 13.90 -6.75 -3.88
CA ALA A 96 12.56 -7.15 -3.48
C ALA A 96 11.50 -6.85 -4.53
N ARG A 97 10.32 -7.44 -4.35
CA ARG A 97 9.17 -7.20 -5.23
C ARG A 97 7.85 -7.13 -4.47
N ALA A 98 6.90 -6.38 -5.02
CA ALA A 98 5.50 -6.42 -4.63
C ALA A 98 4.66 -6.96 -5.80
N ALA A 99 4.75 -8.25 -6.08
CA ALA A 99 4.02 -8.87 -7.20
C ALA A 99 2.63 -9.34 -6.78
N SER A 100 1.70 -9.37 -7.74
CA SER A 100 0.35 -9.92 -7.56
C SER A 100 -0.36 -9.34 -6.34
N ALA A 101 -0.69 -10.11 -5.30
CA ALA A 101 -1.30 -9.62 -4.05
C ALA A 101 -0.52 -8.44 -3.42
N GLY A 102 0.82 -8.42 -3.55
CA GLY A 102 1.66 -7.32 -3.07
C GLY A 102 1.34 -5.98 -3.73
N THR A 103 1.02 -5.99 -5.03
CA THR A 103 0.63 -4.78 -5.76
C THR A 103 -0.66 -4.18 -5.17
N TYR A 104 -1.68 -4.99 -4.88
CA TYR A 104 -2.93 -4.50 -4.25
C TYR A 104 -2.69 -3.95 -2.85
N ILE A 105 -1.85 -4.62 -2.04
CA ILE A 105 -1.49 -4.17 -0.69
C ILE A 105 -0.80 -2.81 -0.78
N LEU A 106 0.19 -2.66 -1.67
CA LEU A 106 0.89 -1.39 -1.88
C LEU A 106 -0.06 -0.28 -2.33
N TYR A 107 -0.98 -0.56 -3.27
CA TYR A 107 -1.99 0.40 -3.72
C TYR A 107 -2.99 0.82 -2.62
N ALA A 108 -3.25 -0.04 -1.64
CA ALA A 108 -4.12 0.27 -0.51
C ALA A 108 -3.46 1.20 0.51
N CYS A 109 -2.13 1.18 0.64
CA CYS A 109 -1.38 1.97 1.62
C CYS A 109 -1.56 3.47 1.42
N HIS A 110 -1.47 4.24 2.51
CA HIS A 110 -1.55 5.70 2.48
C HIS A 110 -0.36 6.30 1.75
N ILE A 111 0.82 5.69 1.92
CA ILE A 111 2.05 6.02 1.21
C ILE A 111 2.55 4.74 0.55
N ALA A 112 2.96 4.82 -0.71
CA ALA A 112 3.60 3.74 -1.44
C ALA A 112 5.03 4.13 -1.79
N ALA A 113 6.00 3.37 -1.32
CA ALA A 113 7.42 3.60 -1.55
C ALA A 113 8.11 2.34 -2.08
N MET A 114 9.16 2.51 -2.85
CA MET A 114 9.96 1.41 -3.38
C MET A 114 11.45 1.73 -3.30
N ALA A 115 12.25 0.81 -2.78
CA ALA A 115 13.71 0.90 -2.84
C ALA A 115 14.21 0.79 -4.30
N PRO A 116 15.36 1.38 -4.64
CA PRO A 116 15.99 1.19 -5.94
C PRO A 116 16.23 -0.30 -6.24
N GLY A 117 16.00 -0.71 -7.50
CA GLY A 117 16.19 -2.11 -7.92
C GLY A 117 15.07 -3.05 -7.51
N THR A 118 13.92 -2.52 -7.08
CA THR A 118 12.70 -3.30 -6.80
C THR A 118 11.69 -3.17 -7.94
N ASN A 119 10.67 -4.03 -7.95
CA ASN A 119 9.61 -4.00 -8.94
C ASN A 119 8.23 -4.33 -8.33
N LEU A 120 7.17 -3.92 -9.02
CA LEU A 120 5.79 -4.27 -8.69
C LEU A 120 4.99 -4.61 -9.95
N GLY A 121 3.84 -5.27 -9.80
CA GLY A 121 2.92 -5.56 -10.91
C GLY A 121 2.51 -7.03 -11.00
N ALA A 122 2.29 -7.52 -12.23
CA ALA A 122 1.87 -8.89 -12.52
C ALA A 122 0.66 -9.34 -11.66
N ALA A 123 -0.39 -8.52 -11.62
CA ALA A 123 -1.50 -8.64 -10.66
C ALA A 123 -2.71 -9.44 -11.21
N THR A 124 -2.55 -10.18 -12.30
CA THR A 124 -3.59 -11.03 -12.88
C THR A 124 -3.96 -12.17 -11.92
N PRO A 125 -5.25 -12.38 -11.60
CA PRO A 125 -5.66 -13.53 -10.80
C PRO A 125 -5.34 -14.85 -11.49
N VAL A 126 -4.71 -15.78 -10.75
CA VAL A 126 -4.41 -17.13 -11.21
C VAL A 126 -5.08 -18.17 -10.31
N ARG A 127 -5.48 -19.32 -10.86
CA ARG A 127 -6.01 -20.42 -10.06
C ARG A 127 -4.87 -21.24 -9.48
N LEU A 128 -4.87 -21.43 -8.16
CA LEU A 128 -3.96 -22.34 -7.50
C LEU A 128 -4.34 -23.79 -7.83
N GLY A 129 -3.37 -24.62 -8.18
CA GLY A 129 -3.55 -26.06 -8.40
C GLY A 129 -3.73 -26.48 -9.87
N THR A 130 -3.68 -25.61 -10.85
CA THR A 130 -3.44 -26.02 -12.23
C THR A 130 -1.93 -26.17 -12.44
N PRO A 131 -1.44 -27.36 -12.88
CA PRO A 131 -0.04 -27.48 -13.27
C PRO A 131 0.26 -26.42 -14.33
N ASP A 132 1.36 -25.69 -14.16
CA ASP A 132 1.89 -24.82 -15.20
C ASP A 132 2.18 -25.67 -16.44
N LYS A 133 1.23 -25.76 -17.35
CA LYS A 133 1.61 -26.08 -18.74
C LYS A 133 2.40 -24.87 -19.21
N PRO A 134 3.56 -25.09 -19.89
CA PRO A 134 4.33 -24.01 -20.48
C PRO A 134 3.35 -23.09 -21.21
N ALA A 135 3.34 -21.82 -20.83
CA ALA A 135 2.33 -20.86 -21.26
C ALA A 135 2.40 -20.63 -22.76
N GLU A 136 1.66 -21.42 -23.51
CA GLU A 136 0.95 -20.84 -24.63
C GLU A 136 -0.12 -19.94 -24.00
N LYS A 137 0.10 -18.63 -24.06
CA LYS A 137 -0.90 -17.64 -23.68
C LYS A 137 -2.17 -17.97 -24.46
N PRO A 138 -3.26 -18.48 -23.82
CA PRO A 138 -4.53 -18.46 -24.51
C PRO A 138 -4.81 -16.97 -24.79
N PRO A 139 -5.19 -16.57 -25.99
CA PRO A 139 -5.63 -15.22 -26.23
C PRO A 139 -6.75 -14.93 -25.20
N ALA A 140 -6.77 -13.70 -24.63
CA ALA A 140 -7.71 -13.28 -23.59
C ALA A 140 -9.19 -13.52 -23.94
N ARG A 141 -9.47 -13.89 -25.20
CA ARG A 141 -10.80 -14.26 -25.73
C ARG A 141 -11.25 -15.69 -25.36
N ASP A 142 -10.33 -16.60 -25.00
CA ASP A 142 -10.65 -18.00 -24.71
C ASP A 142 -10.75 -18.32 -23.21
N ALA A 143 -10.55 -17.33 -22.34
CA ALA A 143 -10.81 -17.45 -20.91
C ALA A 143 -12.31 -17.69 -20.69
N GLY A 144 -12.67 -18.82 -20.06
CA GLY A 144 -14.05 -19.14 -19.74
C GLY A 144 -14.73 -18.02 -18.93
N PRO A 145 -16.08 -17.98 -18.89
CA PRO A 145 -16.84 -16.91 -18.25
C PRO A 145 -16.40 -16.61 -16.80
N MET A 146 -16.02 -17.62 -16.05
CA MET A 146 -15.56 -17.48 -14.66
C MET A 146 -14.21 -16.74 -14.55
N ALA A 147 -13.25 -17.05 -15.42
CA ALA A 147 -11.96 -16.35 -15.43
C ALA A 147 -12.12 -14.88 -15.80
N ARG A 148 -12.98 -14.57 -16.80
CA ARG A 148 -13.30 -13.18 -17.15
C ARG A 148 -13.93 -12.41 -15.99
N LYS A 149 -14.85 -13.04 -15.23
CA LYS A 149 -15.46 -12.44 -14.05
C LYS A 149 -14.40 -12.12 -12.98
N GLN A 150 -13.47 -13.04 -12.70
CA GLN A 150 -12.39 -12.84 -11.74
C GLN A 150 -11.47 -11.69 -12.16
N VAL A 151 -11.05 -11.63 -13.42
CA VAL A 151 -10.21 -10.54 -13.93
C VAL A 151 -10.93 -9.19 -13.86
N ASN A 152 -12.22 -9.14 -14.20
CA ASN A 152 -12.99 -7.90 -14.13
C ASN A 152 -13.20 -7.40 -12.70
N ASP A 153 -13.46 -8.29 -11.74
CA ASP A 153 -13.54 -7.96 -10.31
C ASP A 153 -12.20 -7.41 -9.80
N ALA A 154 -11.11 -8.09 -10.09
CA ALA A 154 -9.76 -7.71 -9.69
C ALA A 154 -9.35 -6.35 -10.29
N ALA A 155 -9.66 -6.10 -11.57
CA ALA A 155 -9.38 -4.84 -12.24
C ALA A 155 -10.20 -3.67 -11.65
N ALA A 156 -11.48 -3.91 -11.36
CA ALA A 156 -12.32 -2.91 -10.69
C ALA A 156 -11.80 -2.60 -9.27
N TYR A 157 -11.38 -3.62 -8.54
CA TYR A 157 -10.88 -3.49 -7.18
C TYR A 157 -9.59 -2.65 -7.12
N ILE A 158 -8.56 -3.00 -7.91
CA ILE A 158 -7.30 -2.25 -7.89
C ILE A 158 -7.46 -0.83 -8.42
N ARG A 159 -8.33 -0.61 -9.44
CA ARG A 159 -8.67 0.72 -9.93
C ARG A 159 -9.29 1.58 -8.83
N GLY A 160 -10.20 1.02 -8.03
CA GLY A 160 -10.80 1.70 -6.89
C GLY A 160 -9.77 2.11 -5.85
N LEU A 161 -8.80 1.23 -5.52
CA LEU A 161 -7.69 1.55 -4.61
C LEU A 161 -6.81 2.67 -5.17
N ALA A 162 -6.48 2.61 -6.47
CA ALA A 162 -5.69 3.64 -7.14
C ALA A 162 -6.37 5.01 -7.09
N GLN A 163 -7.67 5.07 -7.40
CA GLN A 163 -8.47 6.29 -7.33
C GLN A 163 -8.54 6.86 -5.91
N LEU A 164 -8.75 6.00 -4.92
CA LEU A 164 -8.79 6.39 -3.49
C LEU A 164 -7.49 7.06 -3.04
N ARG A 165 -6.35 6.60 -3.56
CA ARG A 165 -5.01 7.09 -3.18
C ARG A 165 -4.42 8.10 -4.17
N GLY A 166 -5.16 8.50 -5.22
CA GLY A 166 -4.70 9.45 -6.23
C GLY A 166 -3.55 8.94 -7.11
N ARG A 167 -3.44 7.60 -7.24
CA ARG A 167 -2.41 6.94 -8.06
C ARG A 167 -2.91 6.56 -9.44
N ASN A 168 -2.00 6.12 -10.32
CA ASN A 168 -2.31 5.77 -11.69
C ASN A 168 -3.26 4.55 -11.79
N ALA A 169 -4.54 4.82 -12.02
CA ALA A 169 -5.58 3.82 -12.11
C ALA A 169 -5.56 3.05 -13.44
N GLU A 170 -5.11 3.67 -14.52
CA GLU A 170 -4.99 3.02 -15.83
C GLU A 170 -3.90 1.94 -15.81
N TRP A 171 -2.72 2.29 -15.29
CA TRP A 171 -1.66 1.31 -15.11
C TRP A 171 -2.07 0.18 -14.16
N ALA A 172 -2.75 0.50 -13.06
CA ALA A 172 -3.26 -0.49 -12.11
C ALA A 172 -4.17 -1.53 -12.79
N GLU A 173 -5.07 -1.09 -13.65
CA GLU A 173 -5.93 -1.97 -14.44
C GLU A 173 -5.13 -2.83 -15.43
N ARG A 174 -4.10 -2.27 -16.08
CA ARG A 174 -3.20 -3.00 -16.98
C ARG A 174 -2.36 -4.05 -16.24
N ALA A 175 -1.94 -3.77 -14.99
CA ALA A 175 -1.24 -4.76 -14.17
C ALA A 175 -2.08 -6.02 -13.93
N VAL A 176 -3.41 -5.88 -13.90
CA VAL A 176 -4.36 -7.00 -13.78
C VAL A 176 -4.66 -7.66 -15.12
N ARG A 177 -4.95 -6.87 -16.16
CA ARG A 177 -5.40 -7.41 -17.45
C ARG A 177 -4.27 -7.93 -18.32
N GLU A 178 -3.10 -7.29 -18.25
CA GLU A 178 -1.95 -7.52 -19.13
C GLU A 178 -0.74 -8.08 -18.38
N ALA A 179 -0.83 -8.20 -17.04
CA ALA A 179 0.27 -8.62 -16.17
C ALA A 179 1.54 -7.75 -16.30
N VAL A 180 1.39 -6.46 -16.62
CA VAL A 180 2.53 -5.54 -16.73
C VAL A 180 3.20 -5.32 -15.37
N SER A 181 4.49 -5.04 -15.39
CA SER A 181 5.30 -4.71 -14.21
C SER A 181 6.15 -3.47 -14.49
N LEU A 182 6.53 -2.75 -13.44
CA LEU A 182 7.42 -1.59 -13.48
C LEU A 182 8.54 -1.73 -12.45
N ALA A 183 9.72 -1.25 -12.80
CA ALA A 183 10.78 -0.98 -11.83
C ALA A 183 10.45 0.29 -11.02
N ALA A 184 11.10 0.45 -9.85
CA ALA A 184 10.83 1.55 -8.92
C ALA A 184 10.84 2.94 -9.59
N HIS A 185 11.87 3.23 -10.41
CA HIS A 185 12.00 4.52 -11.09
C HIS A 185 10.82 4.80 -12.06
N GLU A 186 10.42 3.79 -12.84
CA GLU A 186 9.30 3.91 -13.78
C GLU A 186 7.97 4.06 -13.02
N ALA A 187 7.82 3.35 -11.89
CA ALA A 187 6.64 3.42 -11.04
C ALA A 187 6.46 4.82 -10.44
N ALA A 188 7.54 5.48 -10.00
CA ALA A 188 7.51 6.86 -9.52
C ALA A 188 7.17 7.83 -10.67
N ALA A 189 7.82 7.71 -11.83
CA ALA A 189 7.58 8.57 -12.98
C ALA A 189 6.12 8.49 -13.49
N GLN A 190 5.48 7.30 -13.39
CA GLN A 190 4.11 7.06 -13.82
C GLN A 190 3.07 7.29 -12.71
N LYS A 191 3.45 7.81 -11.54
CA LYS A 191 2.57 8.02 -10.37
C LYS A 191 1.86 6.73 -9.90
N VAL A 192 2.56 5.61 -10.01
CA VAL A 192 2.13 4.31 -9.48
C VAL A 192 2.49 4.21 -8.00
N ILE A 193 3.59 4.84 -7.60
CA ILE A 193 4.04 5.01 -6.22
C ILE A 193 4.28 6.49 -5.92
N ASP A 194 4.43 6.82 -4.64
CA ASP A 194 4.62 8.18 -4.16
C ASP A 194 6.11 8.53 -4.00
N LEU A 195 6.94 7.56 -3.61
CA LEU A 195 8.36 7.75 -3.27
C LEU A 195 9.24 6.61 -3.81
N GLN A 196 10.47 6.97 -4.20
CA GLN A 196 11.56 6.04 -4.50
C GLN A 196 12.73 6.32 -3.56
#